data_35c3f362fb2dd2dd08d36bf6bf1cf336
#
_entry.id   35c3f362fb2dd2dd08d36bf6bf1cf336
#
_cell.length_a   1.000
_cell.length_b   1.000
_cell.length_c   1.000
_cell.angle_alpha   90.00
_cell.angle_beta   90.00
_cell.angle_gamma   90.00
#
_symmetry.space_group_name_H-M   'P 1'
#
loop_
_entity.id
_entity.type
_entity.pdbx_description
1 polymer ?
#
loop_
_entity_poly.entity_id
_entity_poly.type
_entity_poly.pdbx_seq_one_letter_code
_entity_poly.pdbx_strand_id
1 'polypeptide(L)'
;MKTILLVEDNPQDEKLTLRALRRADVVDRIDVVRDGQQALDYLFRQGEYADREGPLLPTVVLLDIGLPRLSGVEVLAELRAREQTRLLPVVILTSSDEEIDRLGSYRNGANSYVRKPLDFDDFARTVAALGVYWVATNAPPPGLDAR
;
A
#
# COMPACT_ATOMS: atom_id res chain seq x y z
N MET A 1 -3.83 -15.17 7.13
CA MET A 1 -2.55 -14.44 7.14
C MET A 1 -2.79 -12.97 6.87
N LYS A 2 -2.23 -12.11 7.69
CA LYS A 2 -2.32 -10.65 7.56
C LYS A 2 -1.09 -10.13 6.84
N THR A 3 -1.28 -9.50 5.69
CA THR A 3 -0.15 -9.05 4.85
C THR A 3 -0.33 -7.62 4.41
N ILE A 4 0.80 -6.92 4.24
CA ILE A 4 0.85 -5.57 3.70
C ILE A 4 1.73 -5.59 2.46
N LEU A 5 1.28 -4.94 1.39
CA LEU A 5 2.15 -4.58 0.28
C LEU A 5 2.55 -3.11 0.43
N LEU A 6 3.84 -2.86 0.54
CA LEU A 6 4.39 -1.51 0.56
C LEU A 6 4.96 -1.18 -0.82
N VAL A 7 4.45 -0.11 -1.43
CA VAL A 7 4.91 0.38 -2.72
C VAL A 7 5.64 1.70 -2.49
N GLU A 8 6.96 1.65 -2.48
CA GLU A 8 7.82 2.77 -2.06
C GLU A 8 9.16 2.69 -2.80
N ASP A 9 9.54 3.78 -3.47
CA ASP A 9 10.82 3.84 -4.18
C ASP A 9 11.95 4.52 -3.40
N ASN A 10 11.63 5.22 -2.31
CA ASN A 10 12.63 5.88 -1.47
C ASN A 10 13.17 4.90 -0.44
N PRO A 11 14.49 4.54 -0.50
CA PRO A 11 15.03 3.52 0.40
C PRO A 11 14.97 3.88 1.89
N GLN A 12 15.09 5.17 2.23
CA GLN A 12 15.02 5.62 3.61
C GLN A 12 13.61 5.49 4.15
N ASP A 13 12.61 5.92 3.38
CA ASP A 13 11.21 5.80 3.77
C ASP A 13 10.78 4.34 3.88
N GLU A 14 11.29 3.49 3.00
CA GLU A 14 11.08 2.04 3.08
C GLU A 14 11.57 1.49 4.41
N LYS A 15 12.79 1.81 4.82
CA LYS A 15 13.37 1.34 6.09
C LYS A 15 12.56 1.80 7.29
N LEU A 16 12.20 3.07 7.31
CA LEU A 16 11.42 3.64 8.42
C LEU A 16 10.04 3.00 8.52
N THR A 17 9.39 2.80 7.39
CA THR A 17 8.08 2.17 7.33
C THR A 17 8.13 0.73 7.82
N LEU A 18 9.08 -0.05 7.33
CA LEU A 18 9.24 -1.44 7.74
C LEU A 18 9.52 -1.56 9.24
N ARG A 19 10.39 -0.70 9.78
CA ARG A 19 10.69 -0.71 11.21
C ARG A 19 9.45 -0.43 12.05
N ALA A 20 8.68 0.59 11.68
CA ALA A 20 7.49 0.97 12.43
C ALA A 20 6.42 -0.13 12.38
N LEU A 21 6.21 -0.74 11.22
CA LEU A 21 5.24 -1.83 11.08
C LEU A 21 5.65 -3.07 11.86
N ARG A 22 6.93 -3.42 11.85
CA ARG A 22 7.43 -4.57 12.61
C ARG A 22 7.32 -4.37 14.11
N ARG A 23 7.55 -3.15 14.58
CA ARG A 23 7.37 -2.81 16.00
C ARG A 23 5.92 -2.91 16.44
N ALA A 24 4.99 -2.55 15.57
CA ALA A 24 3.57 -2.66 15.88
C ALA A 24 3.11 -4.12 15.99
N ASP A 25 3.81 -5.03 15.35
CA ASP A 25 3.61 -6.50 15.45
C ASP A 25 2.17 -6.93 15.18
N VAL A 26 1.56 -6.35 14.16
CA VAL A 26 0.16 -6.65 13.78
C VAL A 26 0.07 -7.37 12.44
N VAL A 27 1.17 -7.54 11.74
CA VAL A 27 1.19 -8.09 10.38
C VAL A 27 2.10 -9.32 10.33
N ASP A 28 1.66 -10.34 9.59
CA ASP A 28 2.44 -11.58 9.45
C ASP A 28 3.54 -11.45 8.39
N ARG A 29 3.28 -10.66 7.35
CA ARG A 29 4.23 -10.52 6.25
C ARG A 29 4.09 -9.14 5.60
N ILE A 30 5.23 -8.54 5.28
CA ILE A 30 5.29 -7.29 4.53
C ILE A 30 6.13 -7.54 3.29
N ASP A 31 5.56 -7.33 2.12
CA ASP A 31 6.29 -7.37 0.86
C ASP A 31 6.47 -5.95 0.35
N VAL A 32 7.61 -5.70 -0.30
CA VAL A 32 7.97 -4.38 -0.81
C VAL A 32 8.18 -4.46 -2.32
N VAL A 33 7.58 -3.52 -3.03
CA VAL A 33 7.87 -3.26 -4.45
C VAL A 33 8.23 -1.78 -4.59
N ARG A 34 8.96 -1.42 -5.64
CA ARG A 34 9.61 -0.11 -5.70
C ARG A 34 9.20 0.76 -6.88
N ASP A 35 8.30 0.28 -7.71
CA ASP A 35 7.70 1.09 -8.77
C ASP A 35 6.29 0.61 -9.07
N GLY A 36 5.56 1.41 -9.87
CA GLY A 36 4.16 1.14 -10.16
C GLY A 36 3.94 -0.13 -10.98
N GLN A 37 4.85 -0.45 -11.91
CA GLN A 37 4.72 -1.67 -12.69
C GLN A 37 4.96 -2.91 -11.84
N GLN A 38 5.93 -2.87 -10.93
CA GLN A 38 6.14 -3.95 -9.97
C GLN A 38 4.91 -4.18 -9.09
N ALA A 39 4.23 -3.10 -8.70
CA ALA A 39 3.02 -3.22 -7.90
C ALA A 39 1.93 -3.97 -8.65
N LEU A 40 1.70 -3.64 -9.93
CA LEU A 40 0.72 -4.36 -10.75
C LEU A 40 1.15 -5.80 -10.97
N ASP A 41 2.41 -6.04 -11.26
CA ASP A 41 2.92 -7.40 -11.45
C ASP A 41 2.73 -8.26 -10.20
N TYR A 42 2.99 -7.69 -9.04
CA TYR A 42 2.79 -8.37 -7.77
C TYR A 42 1.30 -8.71 -7.55
N LEU A 43 0.44 -7.71 -7.69
CA LEU A 43 -0.99 -7.87 -7.38
C LEU A 43 -1.71 -8.79 -8.36
N PHE A 44 -1.31 -8.78 -9.63
CA PHE A 44 -1.93 -9.61 -10.66
C PHE A 44 -1.16 -10.90 -10.95
N ARG A 45 -0.13 -11.19 -10.18
CA ARG A 45 0.70 -12.40 -10.31
C ARG A 45 1.21 -12.60 -11.73
N GLN A 46 1.87 -11.57 -12.24
CA GLN A 46 2.46 -11.58 -13.57
C GLN A 46 3.94 -11.21 -13.51
N GLY A 47 4.66 -11.35 -14.64
CA GLY A 47 6.09 -11.06 -14.70
C GLY A 47 6.88 -11.88 -13.69
N GLU A 48 7.77 -11.24 -12.96
CA GLU A 48 8.60 -11.91 -11.94
C GLU A 48 7.79 -12.42 -10.75
N TYR A 49 6.53 -12.01 -10.60
CA TYR A 49 5.65 -12.44 -9.51
C TYR A 49 4.62 -13.50 -9.95
N ALA A 50 4.78 -14.09 -11.15
CA ALA A 50 3.83 -15.08 -11.66
C ALA A 50 3.65 -16.28 -10.72
N ASP A 51 4.73 -16.70 -10.06
CA ASP A 51 4.71 -17.83 -9.14
C ASP A 51 4.69 -17.42 -7.66
N ARG A 52 4.27 -16.20 -7.39
CA ARG A 52 4.23 -15.68 -6.02
C ARG A 52 3.32 -16.52 -5.14
N GLU A 53 3.84 -16.93 -3.99
CA GLU A 53 3.11 -17.68 -2.99
C GLU A 53 2.39 -16.74 -2.00
N GLY A 54 1.51 -17.31 -1.20
CA GLY A 54 0.79 -16.58 -0.17
C GLY A 54 -0.63 -16.23 -0.58
N PRO A 55 -1.29 -15.37 0.19
CA PRO A 55 -2.65 -14.91 -0.10
C PRO A 55 -2.76 -14.28 -1.49
N LEU A 56 -3.91 -14.41 -2.11
CA LEU A 56 -4.15 -13.84 -3.44
C LEU A 56 -3.88 -12.34 -3.46
N LEU A 57 -4.41 -11.62 -2.46
CA LEU A 57 -4.20 -10.18 -2.31
C LEU A 57 -3.74 -9.86 -0.89
N PRO A 58 -2.99 -8.75 -0.70
CA PRO A 58 -2.66 -8.30 0.65
C PRO A 58 -3.90 -7.78 1.38
N THR A 59 -3.79 -7.65 2.69
CA THR A 59 -4.84 -7.07 3.52
C THR A 59 -5.02 -5.58 3.20
N VAL A 60 -3.92 -4.89 2.96
CA VAL A 60 -3.90 -3.47 2.60
C VAL A 60 -2.64 -3.17 1.77
N VAL A 61 -2.76 -2.17 0.90
CA VAL A 61 -1.62 -1.62 0.15
C VAL A 61 -1.31 -0.23 0.70
N LEU A 62 -0.04 0.00 1.06
CA LEU A 62 0.47 1.35 1.34
C LEU A 62 1.20 1.82 0.09
N LEU A 63 0.71 2.89 -0.52
CA LEU A 63 1.08 3.29 -1.88
C LEU A 63 1.54 4.73 -1.92
N ASP A 64 2.77 4.97 -2.37
CA ASP A 64 3.24 6.32 -2.66
C ASP A 64 2.73 6.76 -4.04
N ILE A 65 2.53 8.06 -4.22
CA ILE A 65 2.10 8.64 -5.50
C ILE A 65 3.28 8.80 -6.44
N GLY A 66 4.41 9.28 -5.94
CA GLY A 66 5.57 9.66 -6.75
C GLY A 66 6.46 8.49 -7.15
N LEU A 67 5.89 7.49 -7.80
CA LEU A 67 6.63 6.30 -8.19
C LEU A 67 7.20 6.42 -9.61
N PRO A 68 8.35 5.77 -9.89
CA PRO A 68 8.83 5.68 -11.27
C PRO A 68 7.99 4.68 -12.07
N ARG A 69 8.07 4.78 -13.39
CA ARG A 69 7.41 3.97 -14.41
C ARG A 69 5.90 4.21 -14.48
N LEU A 70 5.17 3.86 -13.42
CA LEU A 70 3.74 4.20 -13.26
C LEU A 70 3.57 4.92 -11.94
N SER A 71 2.87 6.05 -11.95
CA SER A 71 2.57 6.78 -10.71
C SER A 71 1.61 5.99 -9.83
N GLY A 72 1.55 6.35 -8.53
CA GLY A 72 0.60 5.72 -7.62
C GLY A 72 -0.84 5.91 -8.04
N VAL A 73 -1.20 7.07 -8.61
CA VAL A 73 -2.56 7.32 -9.09
C VAL A 73 -2.88 6.42 -10.27
N GLU A 74 -1.94 6.21 -11.18
CA GLU A 74 -2.12 5.29 -12.31
C GLU A 74 -2.29 3.85 -11.85
N VAL A 75 -1.49 3.41 -10.86
CA VAL A 75 -1.65 2.09 -10.24
C VAL A 75 -3.05 1.94 -9.66
N LEU A 76 -3.49 2.95 -8.89
CA LEU A 76 -4.79 2.94 -8.25
C LEU A 76 -5.93 2.83 -9.26
N ALA A 77 -5.86 3.60 -10.36
CA ALA A 77 -6.85 3.53 -11.43
C ALA A 77 -6.94 2.12 -12.01
N GLU A 78 -5.82 1.46 -12.24
CA GLU A 78 -5.79 0.08 -12.72
C GLU A 78 -6.43 -0.90 -11.73
N LEU A 79 -6.15 -0.74 -10.44
CA LEU A 79 -6.72 -1.60 -9.41
C LEU A 79 -8.24 -1.47 -9.36
N ARG A 80 -8.77 -0.26 -9.52
CA ARG A 80 -10.21 -0.03 -9.46
C ARG A 80 -10.94 -0.44 -10.73
N ALA A 81 -10.21 -0.52 -11.85
CA ALA A 81 -10.78 -0.97 -13.12
C ALA A 81 -10.97 -2.48 -13.20
N ARG A 82 -10.27 -3.25 -12.38
CA ARG A 82 -10.31 -4.71 -12.40
C ARG A 82 -11.13 -5.26 -11.24
N GLU A 83 -11.97 -6.22 -11.51
CA GLU A 83 -12.90 -6.75 -10.52
C GLU A 83 -12.18 -7.38 -9.32
N GLN A 84 -11.09 -8.10 -9.54
CA GLN A 84 -10.38 -8.80 -8.47
C GLN A 84 -9.71 -7.86 -7.46
N THR A 85 -9.46 -6.60 -7.82
CA THR A 85 -8.80 -5.62 -6.94
C THR A 85 -9.66 -4.41 -6.61
N ARG A 86 -10.88 -4.37 -7.13
CA ARG A 86 -11.74 -3.19 -6.99
C ARG A 86 -12.02 -2.79 -5.55
N LEU A 87 -12.08 -3.74 -4.63
CA LEU A 87 -12.39 -3.51 -3.22
C LEU A 87 -11.16 -3.56 -2.31
N LEU A 88 -9.97 -3.79 -2.86
CA LEU A 88 -8.74 -3.88 -2.09
C LEU A 88 -8.48 -2.57 -1.36
N PRO A 89 -8.29 -2.59 -0.02
CA PRO A 89 -7.95 -1.36 0.70
C PRO A 89 -6.60 -0.81 0.25
N VAL A 90 -6.60 0.45 -0.15
CA VAL A 90 -5.39 1.16 -0.58
C VAL A 90 -5.30 2.48 0.18
N VAL A 91 -4.20 2.65 0.90
CA VAL A 91 -3.88 3.86 1.65
C VAL A 91 -2.72 4.55 0.93
N ILE A 92 -2.93 5.79 0.53
CA ILE A 92 -1.85 6.61 -0.01
C ILE A 92 -1.00 7.11 1.15
N LEU A 93 0.30 6.88 1.08
CA LEU A 93 1.27 7.37 2.05
C LEU A 93 2.36 8.11 1.28
N THR A 94 2.32 9.44 1.29
CA THR A 94 3.14 10.26 0.41
C THR A 94 3.60 11.54 1.10
N SER A 95 4.70 12.12 0.61
CA SER A 95 5.15 13.44 1.08
C SER A 95 4.41 14.60 0.41
N SER A 96 3.59 14.35 -0.60
CA SER A 96 2.83 15.39 -1.28
C SER A 96 1.72 15.96 -0.39
N ASP A 97 1.64 17.29 -0.31
CA ASP A 97 0.53 18.00 0.33
C ASP A 97 -0.35 18.75 -0.68
N GLU A 98 -0.17 18.50 -1.97
CA GLU A 98 -0.90 19.19 -3.01
C GLU A 98 -2.34 18.70 -3.09
N GLU A 99 -3.29 19.65 -3.20
CA GLU A 99 -4.70 19.33 -3.28
C GLU A 99 -5.03 18.49 -4.52
N ILE A 100 -4.36 18.76 -5.65
CA ILE A 100 -4.59 18.03 -6.89
C ILE A 100 -4.23 16.54 -6.72
N ASP A 101 -3.17 16.23 -6.01
CA ASP A 101 -2.76 14.85 -5.75
C ASP A 101 -3.76 14.15 -4.83
N ARG A 102 -4.21 14.85 -3.79
CA ARG A 102 -5.20 14.31 -2.88
C ARG A 102 -6.53 14.06 -3.58
N LEU A 103 -6.99 15.04 -4.36
CA LEU A 103 -8.23 14.92 -5.12
C LEU A 103 -8.16 13.78 -6.13
N GLY A 104 -7.06 13.70 -6.89
CA GLY A 104 -6.84 12.63 -7.87
C GLY A 104 -6.81 11.25 -7.22
N SER A 105 -6.21 11.16 -6.04
CA SER A 105 -6.16 9.89 -5.29
C SER A 105 -7.56 9.42 -4.90
N TYR A 106 -8.37 10.29 -4.30
CA TYR A 106 -9.73 9.91 -3.93
C TYR A 106 -10.62 9.65 -5.15
N ARG A 107 -10.50 10.43 -6.21
CA ARG A 107 -11.24 10.19 -7.46
C ARG A 107 -10.94 8.84 -8.07
N ASN A 108 -9.72 8.35 -7.90
CA ASN A 108 -9.32 7.05 -8.41
C ASN A 108 -9.50 5.92 -7.38
N GLY A 109 -10.15 6.20 -6.27
CA GLY A 109 -10.62 5.17 -5.34
C GLY A 109 -9.70 4.87 -4.16
N ALA A 110 -8.85 5.81 -3.74
CA ALA A 110 -8.08 5.65 -2.51
C ALA A 110 -9.03 5.58 -1.31
N ASN A 111 -8.73 4.69 -0.37
CA ASN A 111 -9.48 4.59 0.88
C ASN A 111 -9.03 5.63 1.90
N SER A 112 -7.78 6.05 1.83
CA SER A 112 -7.21 7.03 2.75
C SER A 112 -6.02 7.72 2.09
N TYR A 113 -5.76 8.96 2.48
CA TYR A 113 -4.64 9.74 2.00
C TYR A 113 -3.89 10.29 3.22
N VAL A 114 -2.65 9.86 3.41
CA VAL A 114 -1.84 10.20 4.56
C VAL A 114 -0.55 10.87 4.09
N ARG A 115 -0.32 12.09 4.57
CA ARG A 115 0.92 12.79 4.29
C ARG A 115 2.01 12.28 5.23
N LYS A 116 3.18 11.96 4.68
CA LYS A 116 4.33 11.53 5.47
C LYS A 116 4.81 12.68 6.35
N PRO A 117 4.87 12.51 7.68
CA PRO A 117 5.48 13.51 8.54
C PRO A 117 6.97 13.69 8.25
N LEU A 118 7.48 14.89 8.47
CA LEU A 118 8.91 15.16 8.29
C LEU A 118 9.74 14.67 9.47
N ASP A 119 9.18 14.69 10.67
CA ASP A 119 9.83 14.20 11.87
C ASP A 119 9.82 12.67 11.92
N PHE A 120 10.95 12.04 12.25
CA PHE A 120 11.07 10.58 12.27
C PHE A 120 10.13 9.93 13.28
N ASP A 121 9.98 10.51 14.47
CA ASP A 121 9.12 9.93 15.49
C ASP A 121 7.64 10.02 15.09
N ASP A 122 7.24 11.14 14.49
CA ASP A 122 5.88 11.31 13.98
C ASP A 122 5.61 10.35 12.81
N PHE A 123 6.60 10.17 11.94
CA PHE A 123 6.51 9.22 10.83
C PHE A 123 6.27 7.81 11.37
N ALA A 124 7.08 7.38 12.34
CA ALA A 124 6.95 6.05 12.94
C ALA A 124 5.59 5.85 13.61
N ARG A 125 5.10 6.86 14.35
CA ARG A 125 3.78 6.79 14.99
C ARG A 125 2.65 6.72 13.98
N THR A 126 2.74 7.51 12.91
CA THR A 126 1.73 7.51 11.84
C THR A 126 1.67 6.15 11.16
N VAL A 127 2.80 5.57 10.79
CA VAL A 127 2.85 4.26 10.12
C VAL A 127 2.36 3.16 11.05
N ALA A 128 2.75 3.19 12.32
CA ALA A 128 2.28 2.21 13.30
C ALA A 128 0.76 2.27 13.44
N ALA A 129 0.19 3.48 13.50
CA ALA A 129 -1.26 3.67 13.59
C ALA A 129 -1.97 3.14 12.35
N LEU A 130 -1.41 3.35 11.16
CA LEU A 130 -1.96 2.79 9.91
C LEU A 130 -1.96 1.26 9.95
N GLY A 131 -0.87 0.66 10.39
CA GLY A 131 -0.77 -0.79 10.51
C GLY A 131 -1.82 -1.36 11.46
N VAL A 132 -1.95 -0.77 12.63
CA VAL A 132 -2.94 -1.19 13.63
C VAL A 132 -4.35 -1.05 13.07
N TYR A 133 -4.68 0.09 12.47
CA TYR A 133 -6.04 0.30 11.98
C TYR A 133 -6.37 -0.65 10.83
N TRP A 134 -5.54 -0.68 9.78
CA TRP A 134 -5.88 -1.38 8.54
C TRP A 134 -5.70 -2.89 8.63
N VAL A 135 -4.86 -3.37 9.52
CA VAL A 135 -4.59 -4.81 9.68
C VAL A 135 -5.36 -5.40 10.86
N ALA A 136 -5.36 -4.73 12.02
CA ALA A 136 -5.94 -5.29 13.24
C ALA A 136 -7.34 -4.77 13.55
N THR A 137 -7.70 -3.56 13.12
CA THR A 137 -8.98 -2.93 13.49
C THR A 137 -10.00 -2.98 12.36
N ASN A 138 -9.60 -2.58 11.14
CA ASN A 138 -10.50 -2.58 10.00
C ASN A 138 -10.90 -4.01 9.63
N ALA A 139 -12.17 -4.21 9.34
CA ALA A 139 -12.66 -5.46 8.77
C ALA A 139 -12.60 -5.34 7.24
N PRO A 140 -11.66 -6.00 6.56
CA PRO A 140 -11.53 -5.86 5.11
C PRO A 140 -12.68 -6.54 4.37
N PRO A 141 -12.90 -6.20 3.10
CA PRO A 141 -13.89 -6.90 2.30
C PRO A 141 -13.64 -8.41 2.31
N PRO A 142 -14.70 -9.22 2.37
CA PRO A 142 -14.52 -10.68 2.43
C PRO A 142 -13.93 -11.23 1.13
N GLY A 143 -13.11 -12.27 1.27
CA GLY A 143 -12.57 -13.02 0.13
C GLY A 143 -11.30 -12.47 -0.48
N LEU A 144 -10.75 -11.33 0.01
CA LEU A 144 -9.53 -10.78 -0.57
C LEU A 144 -8.31 -11.68 -0.38
N ASP A 145 -8.24 -12.42 0.70
CA ASP A 145 -7.15 -13.33 1.01
C ASP A 145 -7.39 -14.78 0.51
N ALA A 146 -8.49 -15.00 -0.19
CA ALA A 146 -8.82 -16.31 -0.75
C ALA A 146 -7.83 -16.72 -1.85
N ARG A 147 -7.69 -18.02 -2.05
CA ARG A 147 -6.81 -18.60 -3.05
C ARG A 147 -7.55 -19.37 -4.09
#